data_5cca348b9968834817729f278cf28280
#
_entry.id   5cca348b9968834817729f278cf28280
#
_cell.length_a   1.000
_cell.length_b   1.000
_cell.length_c   1.000
_cell.angle_alpha   90.00
_cell.angle_beta   90.00
_cell.angle_gamma   90.00
#
_symmetry.space_group_name_H-M   'P 1'
#
loop_
_entity.id
_entity.type
_entity.pdbx_description
1 polymer ?
#
loop_
_entity_poly.entity_id
_entity_poly.type
_entity_poly.pdbx_seq_one_letter_code
_entity_poly.pdbx_strand_id
1 'polypeptide(L)'
;RNTFFTVKGKTYIAQNDGSIYHASQTGWVQLGDQTYWINQDGSVQTGWLKLEGKWYWLKADGTRAASEWITYDNNRYYFDGDGVMYTGMKEVDGTRYYFHSWGGVYHNESFTWQGKKYWAKDDGTFYTGVCDINGKKYYFLEDGEQITKEGWYLTNGTYYWINKDTSLQTGWVKYDNNWYWMKEDGTMASSEWITYDKNRYYFRSWGGMYTGIHTIGGTKYAFQSWGGLYHDQTFTIGGKTYYANSDGTFATGWVQNGGKTYYFDEDGTSHTGWLLLDGTHYWINANGTRRDDELFQYDGNYYYVDKNGVMADR
;
A
#
# COMPACT_ATOMS: atom_id res chain seq x y z
N ARG A 1 -13.83 51.72 34.34
CA ARG A 1 -13.48 50.42 33.71
C ARG A 1 -13.60 49.32 34.77
N ASN A 2 -14.22 48.19 34.40
CA ASN A 2 -14.29 47.05 35.30
C ASN A 2 -12.87 46.61 35.62
N THR A 3 -12.56 46.35 36.89
CA THR A 3 -11.23 46.00 37.38
C THR A 3 -11.30 44.61 38.05
N PHE A 4 -10.37 43.73 37.64
CA PHE A 4 -10.21 42.41 38.24
C PHE A 4 -9.32 42.54 39.51
N PHE A 5 -9.70 41.83 40.55
CA PHE A 5 -8.88 41.69 41.76
C PHE A 5 -9.09 40.35 42.43
N THR A 6 -8.11 39.91 43.20
CA THR A 6 -8.12 38.58 43.82
C THR A 6 -8.12 38.71 45.37
N VAL A 7 -9.05 37.98 45.97
CA VAL A 7 -9.13 37.85 47.44
C VAL A 7 -9.19 36.38 47.83
N LYS A 8 -8.30 35.93 48.70
CA LYS A 8 -8.22 34.53 49.15
C LYS A 8 -8.23 33.51 48.00
N GLY A 9 -7.48 33.83 46.93
CA GLY A 9 -7.37 32.94 45.76
C GLY A 9 -8.57 32.92 44.80
N LYS A 10 -9.58 33.76 45.03
CA LYS A 10 -10.72 33.92 44.09
C LYS A 10 -10.66 35.29 43.45
N THR A 11 -10.93 35.33 42.11
CA THR A 11 -10.96 36.56 41.32
C THR A 11 -12.37 37.10 41.26
N TYR A 12 -12.50 38.42 41.39
CA TYR A 12 -13.74 39.16 41.36
C TYR A 12 -13.61 40.31 40.35
N ILE A 13 -14.75 40.80 39.90
CA ILE A 13 -14.82 41.97 39.00
C ILE A 13 -15.49 43.13 39.73
N ALA A 14 -14.75 44.22 39.95
CA ALA A 14 -15.29 45.48 40.41
C ALA A 14 -16.01 46.20 39.27
N GLN A 15 -17.24 46.63 39.53
CA GLN A 15 -18.04 47.44 38.63
C GLN A 15 -17.59 48.92 38.68
N ASN A 16 -18.07 49.74 37.77
CA ASN A 16 -17.64 51.13 37.69
C ASN A 16 -18.10 51.96 38.91
N ASP A 17 -19.08 51.51 39.64
CA ASP A 17 -19.57 52.13 40.89
C ASP A 17 -18.87 51.65 42.15
N GLY A 18 -17.83 50.79 42.01
CA GLY A 18 -17.06 50.22 43.12
C GLY A 18 -17.69 48.96 43.74
N SER A 19 -18.89 48.57 43.34
CA SER A 19 -19.46 47.29 43.74
C SER A 19 -18.82 46.13 43.03
N ILE A 20 -19.05 44.90 43.50
CA ILE A 20 -18.67 43.67 42.80
C ILE A 20 -19.90 42.93 42.31
N TYR A 21 -19.75 42.09 41.30
CA TYR A 21 -20.81 41.15 40.95
C TYR A 21 -21.03 40.20 42.14
N HIS A 22 -22.28 39.87 42.42
CA HIS A 22 -22.64 39.05 43.59
C HIS A 22 -23.70 37.99 43.26
N ALA A 23 -24.15 37.23 44.23
CA ALA A 23 -24.99 36.04 44.06
C ALA A 23 -26.28 36.28 43.23
N SER A 24 -26.88 37.45 43.27
CA SER A 24 -28.05 37.77 42.44
C SER A 24 -27.73 38.00 40.94
N GLN A 25 -26.45 38.04 40.61
CA GLN A 25 -25.92 38.24 39.25
C GLN A 25 -25.16 37.00 38.73
N THR A 26 -25.42 35.83 39.36
CA THR A 26 -24.86 34.54 38.87
C THR A 26 -25.22 34.31 37.43
N GLY A 27 -24.24 33.97 36.61
CA GLY A 27 -24.47 33.69 35.19
C GLY A 27 -23.43 34.30 34.24
N TRP A 28 -23.78 34.31 32.94
CA TRP A 28 -22.94 34.89 31.90
C TRP A 28 -22.96 36.41 32.01
N VAL A 29 -21.77 36.98 31.96
CA VAL A 29 -21.55 38.45 31.93
C VAL A 29 -20.64 38.79 30.76
N GLN A 30 -21.04 39.75 29.92
CA GLN A 30 -20.21 40.25 28.85
C GLN A 30 -19.57 41.58 29.24
N LEU A 31 -18.24 41.65 29.09
CA LEU A 31 -17.47 42.88 29.33
C LEU A 31 -16.59 43.15 28.10
N GLY A 32 -17.01 44.12 27.31
CA GLY A 32 -16.45 44.34 25.99
C GLY A 32 -16.72 43.16 25.08
N ASP A 33 -15.68 42.63 24.43
CA ASP A 33 -15.78 41.47 23.54
C ASP A 33 -15.56 40.15 24.28
N GLN A 34 -15.39 40.15 25.61
CA GLN A 34 -15.09 38.97 26.43
C GLN A 34 -16.31 38.58 27.26
N THR A 35 -16.52 37.27 27.38
CA THR A 35 -17.59 36.67 28.17
C THR A 35 -17.01 35.93 29.38
N TYR A 36 -17.60 36.13 30.54
CA TYR A 36 -17.22 35.55 31.83
C TYR A 36 -18.42 34.84 32.47
N TRP A 37 -18.16 33.96 33.42
CA TRP A 37 -19.19 33.39 34.26
C TRP A 37 -18.98 33.83 35.72
N ILE A 38 -20.03 34.38 36.32
CA ILE A 38 -20.02 34.78 37.72
C ILE A 38 -20.68 33.66 38.54
N ASN A 39 -19.93 33.14 39.51
CA ASN A 39 -20.39 32.15 40.44
C ASN A 39 -21.37 32.74 41.49
N GLN A 40 -22.07 31.87 42.18
CA GLN A 40 -23.04 32.29 43.23
C GLN A 40 -22.40 33.13 44.37
N ASP A 41 -21.09 32.98 44.63
CA ASP A 41 -20.33 33.75 45.62
C ASP A 41 -19.78 35.09 45.05
N GLY A 42 -20.10 35.41 43.82
CA GLY A 42 -19.63 36.59 43.11
C GLY A 42 -18.24 36.44 42.47
N SER A 43 -17.58 35.31 42.64
CA SER A 43 -16.27 35.07 41.99
C SER A 43 -16.42 34.72 40.53
N VAL A 44 -15.36 35.02 39.74
CA VAL A 44 -15.24 34.61 38.33
C VAL A 44 -14.86 33.14 38.27
N GLN A 45 -15.59 32.36 37.50
CA GLN A 45 -15.30 30.97 37.19
C GLN A 45 -14.04 30.83 36.35
N THR A 46 -13.25 29.82 36.63
CA THR A 46 -12.15 29.34 35.75
C THR A 46 -12.22 27.82 35.57
N GLY A 47 -11.65 27.29 34.51
CA GLY A 47 -11.68 25.87 34.17
C GLY A 47 -13.03 25.41 33.62
N TRP A 48 -13.38 24.15 33.86
CA TRP A 48 -14.59 23.53 33.34
C TRP A 48 -15.86 24.05 33.96
N LEU A 49 -16.87 24.30 33.13
CA LEU A 49 -18.22 24.69 33.53
C LEU A 49 -19.25 23.86 32.75
N LYS A 50 -20.17 23.20 33.44
CA LYS A 50 -21.28 22.47 32.84
C LYS A 50 -22.60 23.20 33.09
N LEU A 51 -23.28 23.55 32.00
CA LEU A 51 -24.60 24.20 32.06
C LEU A 51 -25.54 23.51 31.06
N GLU A 52 -26.72 23.11 31.54
CA GLU A 52 -27.77 22.52 30.70
C GLU A 52 -27.26 21.41 29.76
N GLY A 53 -26.37 20.57 30.28
CA GLY A 53 -25.76 19.47 29.53
C GLY A 53 -24.62 19.85 28.58
N LYS A 54 -24.34 21.14 28.41
CA LYS A 54 -23.25 21.67 27.60
C LYS A 54 -22.01 21.94 28.45
N TRP A 55 -20.81 21.73 27.90
CA TRP A 55 -19.56 22.04 28.54
C TRP A 55 -18.92 23.29 27.94
N TYR A 56 -18.36 24.12 28.83
CA TYR A 56 -17.64 25.35 28.52
C TYR A 56 -16.29 25.33 29.22
N TRP A 57 -15.33 26.09 28.70
CA TRP A 57 -14.05 26.31 29.33
C TRP A 57 -13.84 27.81 29.61
N LEU A 58 -13.56 28.15 30.88
CA LEU A 58 -13.16 29.47 31.30
C LEU A 58 -11.65 29.47 31.48
N LYS A 59 -10.93 30.30 30.74
CA LYS A 59 -9.47 30.41 30.79
C LYS A 59 -8.99 30.91 32.14
N ALA A 60 -7.67 30.90 32.38
CA ALA A 60 -7.10 31.33 33.66
C ALA A 60 -7.44 32.81 34.02
N ASP A 61 -7.66 33.65 33.01
CA ASP A 61 -8.12 35.04 33.17
C ASP A 61 -9.64 35.16 33.33
N GLY A 62 -10.37 34.05 33.37
CA GLY A 62 -11.84 33.98 33.50
C GLY A 62 -12.59 34.15 32.17
N THR A 63 -11.93 34.41 31.05
CA THR A 63 -12.60 34.55 29.76
C THR A 63 -13.06 33.20 29.21
N ARG A 64 -14.26 33.17 28.61
CA ARG A 64 -14.79 31.98 27.95
C ARG A 64 -14.02 31.68 26.69
N ALA A 65 -13.59 30.41 26.53
CA ALA A 65 -13.06 29.92 25.25
C ALA A 65 -14.17 29.92 24.19
N ALA A 66 -13.91 30.48 23.01
CA ALA A 66 -14.84 30.51 21.90
C ALA A 66 -14.09 30.53 20.58
N SER A 67 -14.51 29.71 19.60
CA SER A 67 -13.84 29.51 18.30
C SER A 67 -12.35 29.22 18.44
N GLU A 68 -11.95 28.43 19.43
CA GLU A 68 -10.56 28.16 19.71
C GLU A 68 -10.30 26.74 20.25
N TRP A 69 -9.06 26.28 20.08
CA TRP A 69 -8.54 25.06 20.68
C TRP A 69 -8.01 25.32 22.07
N ILE A 70 -8.37 24.42 22.99
CA ILE A 70 -7.80 24.40 24.34
C ILE A 70 -7.09 23.06 24.55
N THR A 71 -5.88 23.11 25.10
CA THR A 71 -5.17 21.91 25.56
C THR A 71 -5.26 21.85 27.09
N TYR A 72 -5.81 20.76 27.60
CA TYR A 72 -5.92 20.51 29.03
C TYR A 72 -5.72 19.03 29.33
N ASP A 73 -4.87 18.71 30.30
CA ASP A 73 -4.55 17.35 30.72
C ASP A 73 -4.17 16.43 29.54
N ASN A 74 -3.23 16.88 28.72
CA ASN A 74 -2.74 16.21 27.50
C ASN A 74 -3.80 15.94 26.42
N ASN A 75 -5.00 16.50 26.53
CA ASN A 75 -6.06 16.38 25.55
C ASN A 75 -6.35 17.74 24.89
N ARG A 76 -6.80 17.70 23.63
CA ARG A 76 -7.20 18.88 22.88
C ARG A 76 -8.71 18.92 22.76
N TYR A 77 -9.29 20.10 23.00
CA TYR A 77 -10.72 20.37 22.93
C TYR A 77 -10.96 21.56 22.01
N TYR A 78 -12.08 21.58 21.32
CA TYR A 78 -12.49 22.76 20.54
C TYR A 78 -13.83 23.27 21.05
N PHE A 79 -13.92 24.58 21.15
CA PHE A 79 -15.14 25.30 21.55
C PHE A 79 -15.65 26.12 20.38
N ASP A 80 -16.95 26.05 20.09
CA ASP A 80 -17.57 26.83 19.01
C ASP A 80 -17.68 28.34 19.35
N GLY A 81 -18.27 29.13 18.46
CA GLY A 81 -18.45 30.57 18.67
C GLY A 81 -19.30 30.91 19.89
N ASP A 82 -20.22 30.03 20.29
CA ASP A 82 -20.98 30.13 21.52
C ASP A 82 -20.26 29.61 22.76
N GLY A 83 -19.02 29.13 22.59
CA GLY A 83 -18.20 28.57 23.64
C GLY A 83 -18.60 27.13 24.04
N VAL A 84 -19.43 26.46 23.27
CA VAL A 84 -19.83 25.07 23.55
C VAL A 84 -18.78 24.10 23.08
N MET A 85 -18.37 23.18 23.93
CA MET A 85 -17.40 22.14 23.61
C MET A 85 -17.90 21.21 22.51
N TYR A 86 -17.05 20.91 21.50
CA TYR A 86 -17.38 19.98 20.44
C TYR A 86 -17.38 18.53 20.90
N THR A 87 -18.30 17.74 20.34
CA THR A 87 -18.35 16.27 20.46
C THR A 87 -18.76 15.67 19.10
N GLY A 88 -18.34 14.42 18.84
CA GLY A 88 -18.64 13.75 17.55
C GLY A 88 -17.86 14.34 16.38
N MET A 89 -18.36 14.11 15.16
CA MET A 89 -17.72 14.62 13.93
C MET A 89 -17.97 16.12 13.77
N LYS A 90 -16.91 16.90 13.65
CA LYS A 90 -16.96 18.35 13.47
C LYS A 90 -15.88 18.84 12.50
N GLU A 91 -16.14 19.94 11.83
CA GLU A 91 -15.19 20.64 10.98
C GLU A 91 -14.71 21.91 11.68
N VAL A 92 -13.38 22.09 11.68
CA VAL A 92 -12.71 23.27 12.19
C VAL A 92 -11.75 23.75 11.11
N ASP A 93 -11.93 24.97 10.62
CA ASP A 93 -11.12 25.61 9.57
C ASP A 93 -10.94 24.73 8.32
N GLY A 94 -12.03 24.10 7.85
CA GLY A 94 -12.05 23.22 6.67
C GLY A 94 -11.49 21.82 6.92
N THR A 95 -11.04 21.52 8.12
CA THR A 95 -10.49 20.18 8.51
C THR A 95 -11.46 19.45 9.41
N ARG A 96 -11.72 18.17 9.09
CA ARG A 96 -12.60 17.33 9.92
C ARG A 96 -11.83 16.66 11.05
N TYR A 97 -12.46 16.70 12.24
CA TYR A 97 -12.01 16.04 13.46
C TYR A 97 -13.14 15.22 14.06
N TYR A 98 -12.79 14.21 14.82
CA TYR A 98 -13.76 13.47 15.63
C TYR A 98 -13.43 13.63 17.10
N PHE A 99 -14.43 14.03 17.87
CA PHE A 99 -14.30 14.28 19.29
C PHE A 99 -15.03 13.20 20.10
N HIS A 100 -14.42 12.74 21.14
CA HIS A 100 -15.05 11.84 22.12
C HIS A 100 -16.32 12.48 22.72
N SER A 101 -17.20 11.67 23.28
CA SER A 101 -18.38 12.18 24.00
C SER A 101 -18.03 13.07 25.21
N TRP A 102 -16.82 12.94 25.71
CA TRP A 102 -16.25 13.81 26.76
C TRP A 102 -15.47 15.02 26.21
N GLY A 103 -15.41 15.19 24.90
CA GLY A 103 -14.92 16.38 24.20
C GLY A 103 -13.47 16.35 23.73
N GLY A 104 -12.62 15.44 24.17
CA GLY A 104 -11.25 15.32 23.66
C GLY A 104 -11.23 14.87 22.19
N VAL A 105 -10.32 15.44 21.38
CA VAL A 105 -10.16 15.00 19.99
C VAL A 105 -9.54 13.61 19.93
N TYR A 106 -10.04 12.75 19.05
CA TYR A 106 -9.40 11.47 18.74
C TYR A 106 -8.00 11.70 18.14
N HIS A 107 -7.00 10.98 18.62
CA HIS A 107 -5.64 11.00 18.08
C HIS A 107 -4.96 9.64 18.26
N ASN A 108 -4.15 9.22 17.28
CA ASN A 108 -3.44 7.94 17.25
C ASN A 108 -4.34 6.71 17.47
N GLU A 109 -5.61 6.79 17.10
CA GLU A 109 -6.56 5.71 17.31
C GLU A 109 -7.60 5.62 16.18
N SER A 110 -8.24 4.44 16.06
CA SER A 110 -9.34 4.24 15.12
C SER A 110 -10.69 4.48 15.81
N PHE A 111 -11.66 4.90 15.00
CA PHE A 111 -13.04 5.06 15.44
C PHE A 111 -14.02 4.66 14.33
N THR A 112 -15.29 4.48 14.71
CA THR A 112 -16.37 4.22 13.77
C THR A 112 -17.39 5.36 13.87
N TRP A 113 -17.73 5.95 12.72
CA TRP A 113 -18.76 6.96 12.60
C TRP A 113 -19.72 6.60 11.47
N GLN A 114 -21.01 6.57 11.74
CA GLN A 114 -22.08 6.18 10.80
C GLN A 114 -21.78 4.84 10.08
N GLY A 115 -21.22 3.85 10.79
CA GLY A 115 -20.88 2.53 10.25
C GLY A 115 -19.61 2.47 9.42
N LYS A 116 -18.90 3.58 9.23
CA LYS A 116 -17.64 3.71 8.51
C LYS A 116 -16.47 3.80 9.47
N LYS A 117 -15.34 3.22 9.12
CA LYS A 117 -14.12 3.19 9.94
C LYS A 117 -13.17 4.31 9.52
N TYR A 118 -12.55 4.93 10.50
CA TYR A 118 -11.56 6.01 10.35
C TYR A 118 -10.39 5.81 11.27
N TRP A 119 -9.27 6.48 10.99
CA TRP A 119 -8.11 6.57 11.88
C TRP A 119 -7.67 8.03 12.00
N ALA A 120 -7.53 8.50 13.24
CA ALA A 120 -6.98 9.80 13.55
C ALA A 120 -5.47 9.70 13.72
N LYS A 121 -4.74 10.66 13.12
CA LYS A 121 -3.31 10.87 13.34
C LYS A 121 -3.06 11.50 14.71
N ASP A 122 -1.79 11.71 15.05
CA ASP A 122 -1.40 12.36 16.30
C ASP A 122 -1.98 13.79 16.44
N ASP A 123 -2.08 14.52 15.35
CA ASP A 123 -2.66 15.87 15.32
C ASP A 123 -4.20 15.87 15.30
N GLY A 124 -4.84 14.70 15.29
CA GLY A 124 -6.28 14.51 15.22
C GLY A 124 -6.87 14.55 13.80
N THR A 125 -6.08 14.85 12.78
CA THR A 125 -6.53 14.76 11.38
C THR A 125 -6.62 13.31 10.92
N PHE A 126 -7.36 13.04 9.82
CA PHE A 126 -7.56 11.67 9.36
C PHE A 126 -6.49 11.24 8.37
N TYR A 127 -6.17 9.93 8.36
CA TYR A 127 -5.37 9.33 7.32
C TYR A 127 -6.12 9.34 5.98
N THR A 128 -5.38 9.52 4.88
CA THR A 128 -5.88 9.44 3.50
C THR A 128 -4.87 8.72 2.61
N GLY A 129 -5.33 8.04 1.55
CA GLY A 129 -4.47 7.24 0.66
C GLY A 129 -3.96 5.97 1.32
N VAL A 130 -2.81 5.46 0.84
CA VAL A 130 -2.12 4.30 1.45
C VAL A 130 -1.29 4.77 2.63
N CYS A 131 -1.54 4.20 3.80
CA CYS A 131 -0.84 4.58 5.04
C CYS A 131 -0.37 3.33 5.79
N ASP A 132 0.83 3.40 6.37
CA ASP A 132 1.35 2.39 7.29
C ASP A 132 0.93 2.77 8.72
N ILE A 133 0.26 1.85 9.39
CA ILE A 133 -0.15 2.01 10.78
C ILE A 133 0.26 0.73 11.51
N ASN A 134 1.21 0.84 12.42
CA ASN A 134 1.74 -0.26 13.21
C ASN A 134 2.26 -1.43 12.33
N GLY A 135 2.97 -1.12 11.23
CA GLY A 135 3.56 -2.11 10.34
C GLY A 135 2.57 -2.81 9.39
N LYS A 136 1.33 -2.33 9.33
CA LYS A 136 0.34 -2.77 8.35
C LYS A 136 -0.11 -1.61 7.48
N LYS A 137 -0.29 -1.86 6.19
CA LYS A 137 -0.79 -0.86 5.24
C LYS A 137 -2.31 -0.90 5.18
N TYR A 138 -2.93 0.27 5.05
CA TYR A 138 -4.36 0.44 4.90
C TYR A 138 -4.64 1.47 3.80
N TYR A 139 -5.82 1.41 3.20
CA TYR A 139 -6.26 2.41 2.24
C TYR A 139 -7.40 3.25 2.82
N PHE A 140 -7.24 4.57 2.74
CA PHE A 140 -8.24 5.54 3.17
C PHE A 140 -8.67 6.41 1.98
N LEU A 141 -9.95 6.70 1.88
CA LEU A 141 -10.49 7.65 0.92
C LEU A 141 -10.03 9.08 1.24
N GLU A 142 -10.29 10.01 0.32
CA GLU A 142 -9.99 11.44 0.53
C GLU A 142 -10.73 12.02 1.74
N ASP A 143 -11.90 11.47 2.06
CA ASP A 143 -12.69 11.87 3.22
C ASP A 143 -12.25 11.19 4.52
N GLY A 144 -11.20 10.34 4.50
CA GLY A 144 -10.65 9.63 5.64
C GLY A 144 -11.34 8.29 5.95
N GLU A 145 -12.38 7.86 5.19
CA GLU A 145 -12.99 6.55 5.36
C GLU A 145 -12.02 5.43 4.99
N GLN A 146 -11.81 4.45 5.87
CA GLN A 146 -11.02 3.26 5.58
C GLN A 146 -11.78 2.30 4.67
N ILE A 147 -11.15 1.80 3.61
CA ILE A 147 -11.69 0.69 2.83
C ILE A 147 -11.53 -0.60 3.64
N THR A 148 -12.65 -1.25 3.93
CA THR A 148 -12.71 -2.43 4.82
C THR A 148 -13.28 -3.68 4.15
N LYS A 149 -13.84 -3.56 2.94
CA LYS A 149 -14.41 -4.69 2.21
C LYS A 149 -13.30 -5.57 1.65
N GLU A 150 -13.24 -6.83 2.08
CA GLU A 150 -12.29 -7.83 1.57
C GLU A 150 -12.39 -8.00 0.05
N GLY A 151 -11.22 -8.18 -0.61
CA GLY A 151 -11.11 -8.44 -2.04
C GLY A 151 -10.50 -7.31 -2.83
N TRP A 152 -10.77 -7.31 -4.14
CA TRP A 152 -10.25 -6.30 -5.05
C TRP A 152 -10.85 -4.91 -4.80
N TYR A 153 -9.97 -3.92 -4.75
CA TYR A 153 -10.34 -2.52 -4.72
C TYR A 153 -9.62 -1.77 -5.85
N LEU A 154 -10.39 -1.11 -6.72
CA LEU A 154 -9.90 -0.31 -7.84
C LEU A 154 -10.10 1.18 -7.55
N THR A 155 -9.05 1.95 -7.66
CA THR A 155 -9.10 3.41 -7.59
C THR A 155 -8.03 4.03 -8.49
N ASN A 156 -8.38 5.09 -9.22
CA ASN A 156 -7.48 5.79 -10.14
C ASN A 156 -6.70 4.86 -11.09
N GLY A 157 -7.35 3.80 -11.59
CA GLY A 157 -6.74 2.81 -12.47
C GLY A 157 -5.77 1.83 -11.81
N THR A 158 -5.63 1.88 -10.49
CA THR A 158 -4.73 1.03 -9.71
C THR A 158 -5.54 0.05 -8.86
N TYR A 159 -5.14 -1.23 -8.91
CA TYR A 159 -5.75 -2.29 -8.10
C TYR A 159 -4.98 -2.52 -6.81
N TYR A 160 -5.73 -2.75 -5.74
CA TYR A 160 -5.29 -3.17 -4.42
C TYR A 160 -6.05 -4.42 -4.00
N TRP A 161 -5.49 -5.21 -3.09
CA TRP A 161 -6.19 -6.31 -2.44
C TRP A 161 -6.37 -6.02 -0.96
N ILE A 162 -7.62 -6.01 -0.51
CA ILE A 162 -7.97 -5.81 0.90
C ILE A 162 -8.09 -7.17 1.57
N ASN A 163 -7.34 -7.40 2.62
CA ASN A 163 -7.39 -8.60 3.43
C ASN A 163 -8.63 -8.61 4.34
N LYS A 164 -8.96 -9.77 4.89
CA LYS A 164 -10.05 -9.93 5.84
C LYS A 164 -9.86 -9.07 7.11
N ASP A 165 -8.63 -8.79 7.53
CA ASP A 165 -8.32 -7.89 8.64
C ASP A 165 -8.33 -6.41 8.24
N THR A 166 -8.77 -6.11 7.03
CA THR A 166 -8.87 -4.78 6.42
C THR A 166 -7.55 -4.12 6.04
N SER A 167 -6.41 -4.81 6.23
CA SER A 167 -5.11 -4.34 5.73
C SER A 167 -4.97 -4.55 4.22
N LEU A 168 -4.07 -3.81 3.58
CA LEU A 168 -3.63 -4.09 2.22
C LEU A 168 -2.73 -5.32 2.18
N GLN A 169 -2.96 -6.20 1.22
CA GLN A 169 -2.06 -7.30 0.92
C GLN A 169 -0.78 -6.78 0.26
N THR A 170 0.34 -7.40 0.62
CA THR A 170 1.61 -7.34 -0.12
C THR A 170 2.08 -8.77 -0.42
N GLY A 171 2.86 -8.95 -1.51
CA GLY A 171 3.27 -10.27 -1.95
C GLY A 171 2.18 -11.00 -2.75
N TRP A 172 2.16 -12.32 -2.66
CA TRP A 172 1.30 -13.18 -3.48
C TRP A 172 -0.18 -13.14 -3.06
N VAL A 173 -1.05 -13.06 -4.09
CA VAL A 173 -2.49 -13.27 -3.99
C VAL A 173 -2.91 -14.35 -4.98
N LYS A 174 -3.68 -15.34 -4.52
CA LYS A 174 -4.35 -16.30 -5.40
C LYS A 174 -5.84 -15.99 -5.45
N TYR A 175 -6.34 -15.69 -6.63
CA TYR A 175 -7.75 -15.40 -6.84
C TYR A 175 -8.21 -15.96 -8.19
N ASP A 176 -9.35 -16.62 -8.24
CA ASP A 176 -9.97 -17.20 -9.44
C ASP A 176 -8.94 -17.98 -10.30
N ASN A 177 -8.22 -18.93 -9.67
CA ASN A 177 -7.17 -19.77 -10.27
C ASN A 177 -5.96 -19.02 -10.86
N ASN A 178 -5.87 -17.72 -10.69
CA ASN A 178 -4.72 -16.90 -11.12
C ASN A 178 -3.90 -16.45 -9.91
N TRP A 179 -2.60 -16.26 -10.15
CA TRP A 179 -1.71 -15.66 -9.19
C TRP A 179 -1.44 -14.21 -9.56
N TYR A 180 -1.40 -13.33 -8.55
CA TYR A 180 -1.13 -11.91 -8.64
C TYR A 180 -0.03 -11.54 -7.66
N TRP A 181 0.66 -10.47 -7.94
CA TRP A 181 1.66 -9.91 -7.03
C TRP A 181 1.26 -8.51 -6.59
N MET A 182 1.16 -8.31 -5.29
CA MET A 182 0.95 -7.01 -4.69
C MET A 182 2.31 -6.46 -4.24
N LYS A 183 2.70 -5.31 -4.77
CA LYS A 183 4.00 -4.67 -4.47
C LYS A 183 4.05 -4.16 -3.04
N GLU A 184 5.22 -3.71 -2.59
CA GLU A 184 5.39 -3.20 -1.22
C GLU A 184 4.51 -1.98 -0.92
N ASP A 185 4.17 -1.17 -1.93
CA ASP A 185 3.24 -0.05 -1.82
C ASP A 185 1.77 -0.47 -1.79
N GLY A 186 1.48 -1.78 -1.89
CA GLY A 186 0.15 -2.36 -1.94
C GLY A 186 -0.46 -2.41 -3.34
N THR A 187 0.18 -1.86 -4.37
CA THR A 187 -0.37 -1.86 -5.74
C THR A 187 -0.12 -3.19 -6.44
N MET A 188 -1.05 -3.60 -7.32
CA MET A 188 -0.93 -4.82 -8.13
C MET A 188 0.12 -4.65 -9.23
N ALA A 189 1.01 -5.65 -9.41
CA ALA A 189 1.92 -5.73 -10.54
C ALA A 189 1.14 -5.91 -11.85
N SER A 190 1.49 -5.13 -12.89
CA SER A 190 0.80 -5.11 -14.19
C SER A 190 1.78 -4.78 -15.31
N SER A 191 1.87 -5.65 -16.34
CA SER A 191 2.79 -5.49 -17.48
C SER A 191 4.25 -5.28 -17.06
N GLU A 192 4.69 -5.94 -16.00
CA GLU A 192 6.02 -5.73 -15.42
C GLU A 192 6.67 -7.03 -14.93
N TRP A 193 8.00 -6.99 -14.85
CA TRP A 193 8.81 -8.04 -14.25
C TRP A 193 8.90 -7.85 -12.73
N ILE A 194 8.74 -8.95 -12.00
CA ILE A 194 8.97 -9.01 -10.55
C ILE A 194 10.04 -10.07 -10.28
N THR A 195 11.00 -9.72 -9.45
CA THR A 195 11.97 -10.68 -8.89
C THR A 195 11.61 -10.96 -7.44
N TYR A 196 11.37 -12.22 -7.13
CA TYR A 196 11.07 -12.67 -5.78
C TYR A 196 11.72 -14.03 -5.53
N ASP A 197 12.36 -14.19 -4.38
CA ASP A 197 13.06 -15.43 -3.97
C ASP A 197 13.94 -16.01 -5.08
N LYS A 198 14.83 -15.18 -5.66
CA LYS A 198 15.76 -15.49 -6.76
C LYS A 198 15.10 -15.88 -8.09
N ASN A 199 13.80 -15.87 -8.19
CA ASN A 199 13.06 -16.17 -9.41
C ASN A 199 12.48 -14.89 -10.03
N ARG A 200 12.34 -14.90 -11.37
CA ARG A 200 11.72 -13.82 -12.12
C ARG A 200 10.35 -14.25 -12.61
N TYR A 201 9.40 -13.34 -12.53
CA TYR A 201 8.00 -13.51 -12.93
C TYR A 201 7.59 -12.34 -13.81
N TYR A 202 6.63 -12.56 -14.69
CA TYR A 202 6.03 -11.46 -15.46
C TYR A 202 4.51 -11.48 -15.30
N PHE A 203 3.92 -10.30 -15.17
CA PHE A 203 2.49 -10.14 -14.95
C PHE A 203 1.82 -9.49 -16.17
N ARG A 204 0.65 -10.00 -16.53
CA ARG A 204 -0.17 -9.48 -17.63
C ARG A 204 -0.69 -8.08 -17.29
N SER A 205 -1.21 -7.37 -18.30
CA SER A 205 -1.81 -6.05 -18.10
C SER A 205 -2.99 -6.03 -17.10
N TRP A 206 -3.68 -7.14 -16.96
CA TRP A 206 -4.73 -7.31 -15.95
C TRP A 206 -4.22 -7.94 -14.64
N GLY A 207 -2.93 -8.08 -14.46
CA GLY A 207 -2.26 -8.52 -13.24
C GLY A 207 -2.02 -10.02 -13.08
N GLY A 208 -2.57 -10.87 -13.92
CA GLY A 208 -2.35 -12.32 -13.83
C GLY A 208 -0.94 -12.73 -14.22
N MET A 209 -0.33 -13.65 -13.45
CA MET A 209 1.02 -14.19 -13.70
C MET A 209 1.09 -14.99 -15.00
N TYR A 210 2.17 -14.88 -15.75
CA TYR A 210 2.45 -15.73 -16.92
C TYR A 210 2.89 -17.14 -16.54
N THR A 211 2.46 -18.13 -17.34
CA THR A 211 2.96 -19.51 -17.38
C THR A 211 3.06 -19.94 -18.84
N GLY A 212 4.00 -20.85 -19.20
CA GLY A 212 4.19 -21.27 -20.58
C GLY A 212 5.01 -20.27 -21.39
N ILE A 213 4.90 -20.32 -22.74
CA ILE A 213 5.68 -19.46 -23.66
C ILE A 213 4.90 -18.19 -23.97
N HIS A 214 5.57 -17.04 -23.82
CA HIS A 214 5.02 -15.71 -24.15
C HIS A 214 6.06 -14.81 -24.80
N THR A 215 5.58 -13.88 -25.65
CA THR A 215 6.41 -12.82 -26.23
C THR A 215 6.21 -11.54 -25.42
N ILE A 216 7.29 -10.98 -24.90
CA ILE A 216 7.32 -9.76 -24.11
C ILE A 216 8.31 -8.80 -24.78
N GLY A 217 7.84 -7.63 -25.21
CA GLY A 217 8.69 -6.66 -25.91
C GLY A 217 9.35 -7.21 -27.19
N GLY A 218 8.69 -8.13 -27.90
CA GLY A 218 9.24 -8.77 -29.12
C GLY A 218 10.12 -9.99 -28.85
N THR A 219 10.46 -10.29 -27.58
CA THR A 219 11.33 -11.41 -27.21
C THR A 219 10.52 -12.55 -26.60
N LYS A 220 10.79 -13.80 -26.97
CA LYS A 220 10.17 -15.00 -26.41
C LYS A 220 10.80 -15.37 -25.07
N TYR A 221 9.95 -15.68 -24.12
CA TYR A 221 10.30 -16.21 -22.78
C TYR A 221 9.41 -17.41 -22.45
N ALA A 222 9.91 -18.31 -21.62
CA ALA A 222 9.13 -19.42 -21.11
C ALA A 222 9.07 -19.37 -19.58
N PHE A 223 7.88 -19.61 -19.06
CA PHE A 223 7.61 -19.64 -17.62
C PHE A 223 7.14 -21.03 -17.21
N GLN A 224 7.62 -21.50 -16.10
CA GLN A 224 7.22 -22.77 -15.49
C GLN A 224 5.73 -22.74 -15.10
N SER A 225 5.14 -23.88 -14.83
CA SER A 225 3.72 -23.97 -14.43
C SER A 225 3.41 -23.20 -13.13
N TRP A 226 4.43 -22.96 -12.30
CA TRP A 226 4.34 -22.13 -11.09
C TRP A 226 4.76 -20.66 -11.32
N GLY A 227 5.05 -20.27 -12.57
CA GLY A 227 5.30 -18.91 -13.01
C GLY A 227 6.75 -18.45 -13.05
N GLY A 228 7.69 -19.18 -12.50
CA GLY A 228 9.12 -18.83 -12.54
C GLY A 228 9.68 -18.90 -13.97
N LEU A 229 10.49 -17.90 -14.36
CA LEU A 229 11.17 -17.86 -15.64
C LEU A 229 12.14 -19.04 -15.78
N TYR A 230 12.12 -19.75 -16.91
CA TYR A 230 13.21 -20.67 -17.28
C TYR A 230 14.46 -19.87 -17.60
N HIS A 231 15.62 -20.29 -17.07
CA HIS A 231 16.94 -19.73 -17.38
C HIS A 231 18.02 -20.80 -17.19
N ASP A 232 19.12 -20.70 -17.95
CA ASP A 232 20.31 -21.60 -17.91
C ASP A 232 19.96 -23.10 -17.97
N GLN A 233 18.92 -23.46 -18.71
CA GLN A 233 18.47 -24.85 -18.78
C GLN A 233 17.71 -25.20 -20.04
N THR A 234 17.71 -26.49 -20.39
CA THR A 234 16.78 -27.06 -21.37
C THR A 234 15.40 -27.26 -20.72
N PHE A 235 14.35 -27.08 -21.51
CA PHE A 235 12.98 -27.37 -21.13
C PHE A 235 12.14 -27.83 -22.31
N THR A 236 11.03 -28.55 -22.04
CA THR A 236 10.14 -29.05 -23.08
C THR A 236 8.74 -28.52 -22.85
N ILE A 237 8.14 -27.91 -23.87
CA ILE A 237 6.75 -27.45 -23.89
C ILE A 237 6.12 -27.86 -25.22
N GLY A 238 4.94 -28.48 -25.17
CA GLY A 238 4.23 -28.90 -26.38
C GLY A 238 4.98 -29.93 -27.23
N GLY A 239 5.81 -30.78 -26.59
CA GLY A 239 6.64 -31.79 -27.28
C GLY A 239 7.89 -31.22 -27.99
N LYS A 240 8.15 -29.92 -27.89
CA LYS A 240 9.35 -29.26 -28.44
C LYS A 240 10.32 -28.91 -27.30
N THR A 241 11.60 -29.14 -27.55
CA THR A 241 12.69 -28.83 -26.59
C THR A 241 13.36 -27.51 -26.96
N TYR A 242 13.65 -26.71 -25.96
CA TYR A 242 14.27 -25.39 -26.04
C TYR A 242 15.41 -25.27 -25.03
N TYR A 243 16.25 -24.25 -25.17
CA TYR A 243 17.19 -23.83 -24.13
C TYR A 243 16.96 -22.37 -23.79
N ALA A 244 16.81 -22.07 -22.51
CA ALA A 244 16.75 -20.71 -22.00
C ALA A 244 18.15 -20.24 -21.59
N ASN A 245 18.59 -19.13 -22.14
CA ASN A 245 19.82 -18.44 -21.74
C ASN A 245 19.71 -17.92 -20.28
N SER A 246 20.81 -17.40 -19.73
CA SER A 246 20.84 -16.85 -18.36
C SER A 246 19.87 -15.69 -18.13
N ASP A 247 19.53 -14.94 -19.17
CA ASP A 247 18.56 -13.85 -19.15
C ASP A 247 17.11 -14.33 -19.39
N GLY A 248 16.93 -15.63 -19.69
CA GLY A 248 15.66 -16.29 -19.97
C GLY A 248 15.22 -16.23 -21.46
N THR A 249 16.00 -15.61 -22.33
CA THR A 249 15.73 -15.62 -23.78
C THR A 249 15.99 -17.01 -24.37
N PHE A 250 15.33 -17.35 -25.47
CA PHE A 250 15.57 -18.62 -26.16
C PHE A 250 16.88 -18.58 -26.91
N ALA A 251 17.70 -19.63 -26.73
CA ALA A 251 18.91 -19.81 -27.49
C ALA A 251 18.61 -20.22 -28.94
N THR A 252 19.46 -19.77 -29.85
CA THR A 252 19.52 -20.20 -31.25
C THR A 252 20.96 -20.55 -31.60
N GLY A 253 21.18 -21.42 -32.59
CA GLY A 253 22.52 -21.88 -32.98
C GLY A 253 23.09 -22.88 -31.96
N TRP A 254 24.43 -22.97 -31.89
CA TRP A 254 25.15 -23.91 -31.05
C TRP A 254 25.12 -23.54 -29.58
N VAL A 255 24.78 -24.49 -28.72
CA VAL A 255 24.77 -24.36 -27.25
C VAL A 255 25.56 -25.50 -26.60
N GLN A 256 26.45 -25.16 -25.67
CA GLN A 256 27.14 -26.10 -24.80
C GLN A 256 26.39 -26.19 -23.47
N ASN A 257 25.93 -27.38 -23.11
CA ASN A 257 25.28 -27.61 -21.83
C ASN A 257 25.61 -29.00 -21.27
N GLY A 258 26.08 -29.08 -20.04
CA GLY A 258 26.42 -30.34 -19.38
C GLY A 258 27.48 -31.18 -20.13
N GLY A 259 28.45 -30.54 -20.80
CA GLY A 259 29.48 -31.21 -21.59
C GLY A 259 28.98 -31.78 -22.93
N LYS A 260 27.76 -31.44 -23.35
CA LYS A 260 27.16 -31.83 -24.63
C LYS A 260 26.88 -30.61 -25.47
N THR A 261 26.94 -30.80 -26.82
CA THR A 261 26.66 -29.77 -27.82
C THR A 261 25.27 -29.99 -28.40
N TYR A 262 24.50 -28.92 -28.45
CA TYR A 262 23.14 -28.85 -29.02
C TYR A 262 23.09 -27.82 -30.12
N TYR A 263 22.13 -27.94 -31.04
CA TYR A 263 21.79 -26.88 -31.97
C TYR A 263 20.31 -26.53 -31.87
N PHE A 264 20.02 -25.23 -31.81
CA PHE A 264 18.67 -24.71 -31.78
C PHE A 264 18.40 -23.90 -33.04
N ASP A 265 17.28 -24.20 -33.70
CA ASP A 265 16.84 -23.50 -34.92
C ASP A 265 16.49 -22.05 -34.63
N GLU A 266 16.24 -21.23 -35.68
CA GLU A 266 15.88 -19.82 -35.54
C GLU A 266 14.59 -19.60 -34.70
N ASP A 267 13.68 -20.59 -34.68
CA ASP A 267 12.46 -20.53 -33.86
C ASP A 267 12.72 -20.87 -32.38
N GLY A 268 13.97 -21.25 -32.04
CA GLY A 268 14.44 -21.65 -30.71
C GLY A 268 14.23 -23.13 -30.40
N THR A 269 13.71 -23.94 -31.34
CA THR A 269 13.52 -25.38 -31.09
C THR A 269 14.82 -26.16 -31.31
N SER A 270 15.03 -27.23 -30.50
CA SER A 270 16.16 -28.12 -30.69
C SER A 270 16.08 -28.82 -32.05
N HIS A 271 17.15 -28.69 -32.85
CA HIS A 271 17.29 -29.41 -34.10
C HIS A 271 17.44 -30.92 -33.86
N THR A 272 17.01 -31.74 -34.80
CA THR A 272 17.24 -33.19 -34.80
C THR A 272 17.45 -33.69 -36.24
N GLY A 273 18.32 -34.68 -36.44
CA GLY A 273 18.66 -35.22 -37.77
C GLY A 273 19.84 -34.51 -38.42
N TRP A 274 19.85 -34.47 -39.76
CA TRP A 274 20.89 -33.78 -40.52
C TRP A 274 20.77 -32.26 -40.40
N LEU A 275 21.88 -31.62 -40.05
CA LEU A 275 22.03 -30.16 -40.05
C LEU A 275 23.12 -29.73 -41.02
N LEU A 276 22.78 -28.86 -41.97
CA LEU A 276 23.71 -28.25 -42.89
C LEU A 276 23.94 -26.79 -42.49
N LEU A 277 25.20 -26.44 -42.18
CA LEU A 277 25.63 -25.08 -41.88
C LEU A 277 26.87 -24.75 -42.68
N ASP A 278 26.82 -23.66 -43.43
CA ASP A 278 27.94 -23.15 -44.24
C ASP A 278 28.63 -24.25 -45.07
N GLY A 279 27.84 -25.15 -45.66
CA GLY A 279 28.33 -26.27 -46.44
C GLY A 279 28.83 -27.46 -45.63
N THR A 280 28.79 -27.42 -44.32
CA THR A 280 29.24 -28.49 -43.41
C THR A 280 28.04 -29.26 -42.84
N HIS A 281 28.09 -30.59 -42.92
CA HIS A 281 27.05 -31.47 -42.38
C HIS A 281 27.35 -31.92 -40.96
N TYR A 282 26.35 -31.90 -40.11
CA TYR A 282 26.34 -32.40 -38.74
C TYR A 282 25.18 -33.35 -38.55
N TRP A 283 25.27 -34.25 -37.55
CA TRP A 283 24.15 -35.08 -37.13
C TRP A 283 23.75 -34.77 -35.69
N ILE A 284 22.47 -34.40 -35.53
CA ILE A 284 21.89 -34.15 -34.22
C ILE A 284 20.97 -35.32 -33.86
N ASN A 285 21.23 -35.93 -32.73
CA ASN A 285 20.45 -37.08 -32.20
C ASN A 285 18.98 -36.64 -31.88
N ALA A 286 18.10 -37.63 -31.74
CA ALA A 286 16.68 -37.38 -31.37
C ALA A 286 16.55 -36.69 -30.02
N ASN A 287 17.54 -36.76 -29.14
CA ASN A 287 17.57 -36.02 -27.85
C ASN A 287 18.20 -34.63 -27.96
N GLY A 288 18.46 -34.14 -29.19
CA GLY A 288 19.01 -32.82 -29.48
C GLY A 288 20.54 -32.71 -29.34
N THR A 289 21.28 -33.78 -28.96
CA THR A 289 22.73 -33.72 -28.82
C THR A 289 23.43 -33.96 -30.14
N ARG A 290 24.49 -33.19 -30.43
CA ARG A 290 25.37 -33.46 -31.56
C ARG A 290 26.10 -34.77 -31.38
N ARG A 291 26.25 -35.61 -32.43
CA ARG A 291 27.17 -36.72 -32.48
C ARG A 291 28.59 -36.22 -32.67
N ASP A 292 29.52 -36.78 -31.93
CA ASP A 292 30.94 -36.45 -31.99
C ASP A 292 31.76 -37.76 -31.97
N ASP A 293 32.78 -37.89 -32.83
CA ASP A 293 33.71 -39.01 -32.93
C ASP A 293 33.01 -40.38 -32.99
N GLU A 294 32.05 -40.52 -33.91
CA GLU A 294 31.18 -41.70 -33.95
C GLU A 294 30.87 -42.15 -35.39
N LEU A 295 30.94 -43.48 -35.59
CA LEU A 295 30.39 -44.15 -36.79
C LEU A 295 28.94 -44.58 -36.50
N PHE A 296 28.02 -44.19 -37.39
CA PHE A 296 26.60 -44.54 -37.23
C PHE A 296 25.95 -44.94 -38.54
N GLN A 297 24.86 -45.67 -38.51
CA GLN A 297 24.06 -46.05 -39.66
C GLN A 297 22.78 -45.19 -39.72
N TYR A 298 22.48 -44.65 -40.89
CA TYR A 298 21.25 -43.96 -41.20
C TYR A 298 20.78 -44.26 -42.64
N ASP A 299 19.53 -44.61 -42.81
CA ASP A 299 18.92 -44.98 -44.10
C ASP A 299 19.75 -45.98 -44.91
N GLY A 300 20.24 -47.03 -44.23
CA GLY A 300 21.03 -48.12 -44.83
C GLY A 300 22.49 -47.76 -45.14
N ASN A 301 22.93 -46.53 -44.96
CA ASN A 301 24.31 -46.07 -45.20
C ASN A 301 25.06 -45.84 -43.89
N TYR A 302 26.40 -45.97 -43.92
CA TYR A 302 27.27 -45.65 -42.78
C TYR A 302 27.86 -44.25 -42.96
N TYR A 303 27.86 -43.49 -41.84
CA TYR A 303 28.40 -42.14 -41.76
C TYR A 303 29.35 -42.03 -40.58
N TYR A 304 30.42 -41.29 -40.72
CA TYR A 304 31.32 -40.93 -39.64
C TYR A 304 31.31 -39.43 -39.40
N VAL A 305 31.25 -39.01 -38.17
CA VAL A 305 31.45 -37.62 -37.73
C VAL A 305 32.68 -37.55 -36.86
N ASP A 306 33.50 -36.53 -37.07
CA ASP A 306 34.75 -36.33 -36.32
C ASP A 306 34.47 -35.83 -34.88
N LYS A 307 35.54 -35.58 -34.10
CA LYS A 307 35.46 -35.04 -32.73
C LYS A 307 34.77 -33.66 -32.65
N ASN A 308 34.64 -32.94 -33.75
CA ASN A 308 33.91 -31.66 -33.84
C ASN A 308 32.50 -31.87 -34.39
N GLY A 309 32.07 -33.09 -34.57
CA GLY A 309 30.77 -33.48 -35.12
C GLY A 309 30.63 -33.28 -36.62
N VAL A 310 31.71 -32.91 -37.33
CA VAL A 310 31.74 -32.71 -38.78
C VAL A 310 31.70 -34.01 -39.51
N MET A 311 30.78 -34.17 -40.49
CA MET A 311 30.74 -35.36 -41.32
C MET A 311 32.02 -35.43 -42.18
N ALA A 312 32.72 -36.56 -42.17
CA ALA A 312 33.86 -36.79 -43.00
C ALA A 312 33.43 -36.85 -44.49
N ASP A 313 34.13 -36.08 -45.37
CA ASP A 313 33.99 -36.22 -46.81
C ASP A 313 34.41 -37.62 -47.23
N ARG A 314 33.74 -38.20 -48.26
CA ARG A 314 34.05 -39.54 -48.80
C ARG A 314 35.36 -39.51 -49.57
#